data_12995b86683e31472455f423bb0b1d27
#
_entry.id   12995b86683e31472455f423bb0b1d27
#
_cell.length_a   1.000
_cell.length_b   1.000
_cell.length_c   1.000
_cell.angle_alpha   90.00
_cell.angle_beta   90.00
_cell.angle_gamma   90.00
#
_symmetry.space_group_name_H-M   'P 1'
#
loop_
_entity.id
_entity.type
_entity.pdbx_description
1 polymer ?
#
loop_
_entity_poly.entity_id
_entity_poly.type
_entity_poly.pdbx_seq_one_letter_code
_entity_poly.pdbx_strand_id
1 'polypeptide(L)'
;MRLDKYLWAVRLYKTRSMAADACQAGKVTLASDGRELKPAHDVKVGERYCLNIDQLHKEVEVLATPPNRVGAALVPGFMIDRTPQEEYERIQMARQYAFEKRDRGIGRPTKRDRRDIERFKYE
;
A
#
# COMPACT_ATOMS: atom_id res chain seq x y z
N MET A 1 13.51 16.81 -0.76
CA MET A 1 13.15 15.69 -1.69
C MET A 1 11.68 15.77 -2.04
N ARG A 2 11.34 15.59 -3.28
CA ARG A 2 9.94 15.58 -3.72
C ARG A 2 9.23 14.32 -3.20
N LEU A 3 7.96 14.48 -2.88
CA LEU A 3 7.14 13.39 -2.34
C LEU A 3 7.04 12.20 -3.30
N ASP A 4 6.85 12.45 -4.59
CA ASP A 4 6.77 11.38 -5.59
C ASP A 4 8.06 10.56 -5.64
N LYS A 5 9.21 11.21 -5.54
CA LYS A 5 10.51 10.52 -5.50
C LYS A 5 10.66 9.71 -4.21
N TYR A 6 10.24 10.27 -3.06
CA TYR A 6 10.33 9.58 -1.78
C TYR A 6 9.48 8.32 -1.76
N LEU A 7 8.23 8.41 -2.20
CA LEU A 7 7.31 7.27 -2.22
C LEU A 7 7.82 6.14 -3.12
N TRP A 8 8.46 6.49 -4.23
CA TRP A 8 9.12 5.52 -5.09
C TRP A 8 10.39 4.97 -4.43
N ALA A 9 11.21 5.83 -3.81
CA ALA A 9 12.49 5.46 -3.21
C ALA A 9 12.33 4.46 -2.08
N VAL A 10 11.29 4.59 -1.25
CA VAL A 10 10.98 3.66 -0.15
C VAL A 10 10.06 2.51 -0.59
N ARG A 11 9.91 2.32 -1.90
CA ARG A 11 9.22 1.19 -2.53
C ARG A 11 7.74 1.07 -2.22
N LEU A 12 7.07 2.18 -1.92
CA LEU A 12 5.62 2.21 -1.78
C LEU A 12 4.92 2.15 -3.14
N TYR A 13 5.56 2.69 -4.18
CA TYR A 13 5.09 2.62 -5.56
C TYR A 13 6.17 2.02 -6.44
N LYS A 14 5.76 1.28 -7.45
CA LYS A 14 6.66 0.57 -8.36
C LYS A 14 7.46 1.53 -9.23
N THR A 15 6.86 2.65 -9.63
CA THR A 15 7.52 3.68 -10.43
C THR A 15 7.25 5.06 -9.83
N ARG A 16 8.13 6.02 -10.14
CA ARG A 16 7.95 7.40 -9.71
C ARG A 16 6.70 8.04 -10.35
N SER A 17 6.40 7.67 -11.59
CA SER A 17 5.20 8.14 -12.27
C SER A 17 3.92 7.69 -11.56
N MET A 18 3.88 6.45 -11.08
CA MET A 18 2.75 5.95 -10.31
C MET A 18 2.58 6.72 -9.00
N ALA A 19 3.68 7.06 -8.34
CA ALA A 19 3.64 7.87 -7.12
C ALA A 19 3.09 9.28 -7.40
N ALA A 20 3.55 9.92 -8.49
CA ALA A 20 3.06 11.23 -8.88
C ALA A 20 1.56 11.20 -9.22
N ASP A 21 1.12 10.19 -9.95
CA ASP A 21 -0.29 10.02 -10.30
C ASP A 21 -1.16 9.83 -9.06
N ALA A 22 -0.69 9.07 -8.07
CA ALA A 22 -1.40 8.88 -6.82
C ALA A 22 -1.55 10.20 -6.05
N CYS A 23 -0.51 11.02 -6.01
CA CYS A 23 -0.58 12.34 -5.38
C CYS A 23 -1.58 13.24 -6.10
N GLN A 24 -1.57 13.27 -7.43
CA GLN A 24 -2.50 14.07 -8.22
C GLN A 24 -3.95 13.60 -8.07
N ALA A 25 -4.15 12.31 -7.85
CA ALA A 25 -5.49 11.74 -7.65
C ALA A 25 -6.02 11.95 -6.22
N GLY A 26 -5.25 12.59 -5.33
CA GLY A 26 -5.66 12.82 -3.95
C GLY A 26 -5.55 11.59 -3.05
N LYS A 27 -4.78 10.59 -3.47
CA LYS A 27 -4.62 9.34 -2.69
C LYS A 27 -3.56 9.44 -1.60
N VAL A 28 -2.79 10.51 -1.58
CA VAL A 28 -1.74 10.75 -0.59
C VAL A 28 -2.09 12.02 0.20
N THR A 29 -2.26 11.87 1.51
CA THR A 29 -2.65 12.97 2.39
C THR A 29 -1.68 13.06 3.57
N LEU A 30 -1.61 14.26 4.18
CA LEU A 30 -0.87 14.45 5.41
C LEU A 30 -1.72 13.92 6.58
N ALA A 31 -1.15 13.04 7.39
CA ALA A 31 -1.90 12.38 8.48
C ALA A 31 -2.42 13.36 9.54
N SER A 32 -1.69 14.48 9.77
CA SER A 32 -2.04 15.43 10.83
C SER A 32 -3.32 16.22 10.56
N ASP A 33 -3.57 16.59 9.29
CA ASP A 33 -4.73 17.43 8.93
C ASP A 33 -5.56 16.88 7.77
N GLY A 34 -5.16 15.77 7.18
CA GLY A 34 -5.88 15.15 6.06
C GLY A 34 -5.75 15.89 4.73
N ARG A 35 -4.85 16.88 4.65
CA ARG A 35 -4.67 17.67 3.44
C ARG A 35 -4.03 16.84 2.34
N GLU A 36 -4.59 16.93 1.12
CA GLU A 36 -4.01 16.28 -0.05
C GLU A 36 -2.66 16.92 -0.38
N LEU A 37 -1.67 16.08 -0.67
CA LEU A 37 -0.31 16.51 -0.96
C LEU A 37 -0.03 16.42 -2.46
N LYS A 38 0.70 17.41 -2.96
CA LYS A 38 1.11 17.44 -4.37
C LYS A 38 2.36 16.58 -4.59
N PRO A 39 2.61 16.07 -5.81
CA PRO A 39 3.83 15.31 -6.08
C PRO A 39 5.11 16.07 -5.76
N ALA A 40 5.09 17.39 -5.90
CA ALA A 40 6.25 18.25 -5.64
C ALA A 40 6.42 18.63 -4.16
N HIS A 41 5.54 18.15 -3.27
CA HIS A 41 5.64 18.43 -1.84
C HIS A 41 7.03 18.07 -1.33
N ASP A 42 7.64 18.96 -0.53
CA ASP A 42 8.95 18.71 0.04
C ASP A 42 8.83 17.84 1.29
N VAL A 43 9.41 16.64 1.22
CA VAL A 43 9.35 15.65 2.29
C VAL A 43 10.25 16.07 3.44
N LYS A 44 9.70 16.02 4.66
CA LYS A 44 10.43 16.37 5.89
C LYS A 44 10.40 15.20 6.85
N VAL A 45 11.53 14.99 7.54
CA VAL A 45 11.63 13.96 8.58
C VAL A 45 10.59 14.21 9.67
N GLY A 46 9.91 13.17 10.08
CA GLY A 46 8.86 13.25 11.10
C GLY A 46 7.45 13.43 10.54
N GLU A 47 7.31 13.78 9.28
CA GLU A 47 5.98 13.84 8.66
C GLU A 47 5.39 12.45 8.50
N ARG A 48 4.07 12.36 8.64
CA ARG A 48 3.33 11.12 8.43
C ARG A 48 2.39 11.30 7.26
N TYR A 49 2.33 10.30 6.40
CA TYR A 49 1.47 10.31 5.21
C TYR A 49 0.47 9.18 5.27
N CYS A 50 -0.77 9.46 4.89
CA CYS A 50 -1.78 8.44 4.67
C CYS A 50 -1.90 8.20 3.18
N LEU A 51 -1.82 6.93 2.78
CA LEU A 51 -1.85 6.52 1.38
C LEU A 51 -2.96 5.50 1.17
N ASN A 52 -3.62 5.59 0.03
CA ASN A 52 -4.58 4.57 -0.38
C ASN A 52 -3.95 3.74 -1.51
N ILE A 53 -3.48 2.54 -1.17
CA ILE A 53 -2.83 1.62 -2.11
C ILE A 53 -3.64 0.34 -2.14
N ASP A 54 -4.20 -0.02 -3.30
CA ASP A 54 -4.98 -1.25 -3.50
C ASP A 54 -6.06 -1.44 -2.42
N GLN A 55 -6.81 -0.36 -2.13
CA GLN A 55 -7.87 -0.30 -1.12
C GLN A 55 -7.37 -0.40 0.33
N LEU A 56 -6.07 -0.47 0.53
CA LEU A 56 -5.45 -0.45 1.86
C LEU A 56 -5.12 1.00 2.23
N HIS A 57 -5.62 1.44 3.39
CA HIS A 57 -5.29 2.75 3.96
C HIS A 57 -4.01 2.62 4.78
N LYS A 58 -2.89 2.94 4.13
CA LYS A 58 -1.56 2.80 4.73
C LYS A 58 -1.11 4.11 5.35
N GLU A 59 -0.50 4.05 6.54
CA GLU A 59 0.10 5.21 7.18
C GLU A 59 1.59 4.97 7.35
N VAL A 60 2.41 5.95 6.93
CA VAL A 60 3.87 5.86 7.01
C VAL A 60 4.45 7.12 7.62
N GLU A 61 5.54 6.97 8.36
CA GLU A 61 6.28 8.07 8.95
C GLU A 61 7.68 8.16 8.32
N VAL A 62 8.10 9.37 7.99
CA VAL A 62 9.41 9.63 7.39
C VAL A 62 10.48 9.60 8.47
N LEU A 63 11.44 8.68 8.37
CA LEU A 63 12.61 8.63 9.22
C LEU A 63 13.81 9.36 8.62
N ALA A 64 14.03 9.18 7.33
CA ALA A 64 15.12 9.78 6.59
C ALA A 64 14.77 9.82 5.10
N THR A 65 15.44 10.69 4.35
CA THR A 65 15.24 10.80 2.91
C THR A 65 16.41 10.16 2.17
N PRO A 66 16.19 9.04 1.45
CA PRO A 66 17.29 8.41 0.71
C PRO A 66 17.59 9.18 -0.58
N PRO A 67 18.86 9.26 -1.00
CA PRO A 67 19.21 9.96 -2.24
C PRO A 67 18.73 9.23 -3.49
N ASN A 68 18.59 7.89 -3.42
CA ASN A 68 18.15 7.04 -4.52
C ASN A 68 17.20 5.96 -4.00
N ARG A 69 16.61 5.19 -4.92
CA ARG A 69 15.74 4.08 -4.53
C ARG A 69 16.55 3.03 -3.77
N VAL A 70 16.07 2.65 -2.58
CA VAL A 70 16.74 1.68 -1.72
C VAL A 70 16.17 0.28 -1.91
N GLY A 71 16.95 -0.74 -1.58
CA GLY A 71 16.46 -2.11 -1.56
C GLY A 71 15.44 -2.31 -0.43
N ALA A 72 14.57 -3.32 -0.58
CA ALA A 72 13.50 -3.57 0.39
C ALA A 72 14.04 -3.76 1.82
N ALA A 73 15.20 -4.37 1.97
CA ALA A 73 15.81 -4.60 3.28
C ALA A 73 16.23 -3.30 3.98
N LEU A 74 16.48 -2.22 3.23
CA LEU A 74 16.90 -0.93 3.78
C LEU A 74 15.75 0.02 4.07
N VAL A 75 14.55 -0.28 3.57
CA VAL A 75 13.37 0.57 3.74
C VAL A 75 13.08 0.92 5.21
N PRO A 76 13.18 -0.02 6.19
CA PRO A 76 12.91 0.32 7.59
C PRO A 76 13.83 1.39 8.19
N GLY A 77 14.98 1.66 7.58
CA GLY A 77 15.86 2.74 7.99
C GLY A 77 15.41 4.12 7.53
N PHE A 78 14.50 4.19 6.57
CA PHE A 78 14.01 5.45 5.98
C PHE A 78 12.55 5.72 6.27
N MET A 79 11.77 4.69 6.61
CA MET A 79 10.32 4.80 6.78
C MET A 79 9.84 3.84 7.87
N ILE A 80 8.90 4.30 8.71
CA ILE A 80 8.18 3.43 9.63
C ILE A 80 6.79 3.21 9.08
N ASP A 81 6.37 1.94 8.99
CA ASP A 81 5.00 1.57 8.65
C ASP A 81 4.14 1.64 9.92
N ARG A 82 3.25 2.64 9.98
CA ARG A 82 2.36 2.86 11.12
C ARG A 82 0.92 2.47 10.80
N THR A 83 0.73 1.70 9.72
CA THR A 83 -0.60 1.22 9.33
C THR A 83 -1.19 0.38 10.47
N PRO A 84 -2.43 0.66 10.90
CA PRO A 84 -3.07 -0.16 11.93
C PRO A 84 -3.20 -1.61 11.47
N GLN A 85 -2.98 -2.54 12.40
CA GLN A 85 -3.12 -3.97 12.11
C GLN A 85 -4.52 -4.30 11.58
N GLU A 86 -5.54 -3.59 12.04
CA GLU A 86 -6.93 -3.75 11.61
C GLU A 86 -7.09 -3.54 10.10
N GLU A 87 -6.31 -2.64 9.50
CA GLU A 87 -6.36 -2.40 8.05
C GLU A 87 -5.87 -3.62 7.27
N TYR A 88 -4.80 -4.24 7.72
CA TYR A 88 -4.29 -5.47 7.08
C TYR A 88 -5.29 -6.61 7.20
N GLU A 89 -5.91 -6.77 8.36
CA GLU A 89 -6.92 -7.78 8.60
C GLU A 89 -8.16 -7.54 7.73
N ARG A 90 -8.61 -6.28 7.62
CA ARG A 90 -9.75 -5.90 6.80
C ARG A 90 -9.53 -6.28 5.32
N ILE A 91 -8.36 -5.98 4.78
CA ILE A 91 -8.03 -6.30 3.39
C ILE A 91 -7.96 -7.81 3.18
N GLN A 92 -7.37 -8.53 4.11
CA GLN A 92 -7.28 -9.99 4.04
C GLN A 92 -8.67 -10.63 4.03
N MET A 93 -9.56 -10.19 4.91
CA MET A 93 -10.94 -10.67 4.98
C MET A 93 -11.72 -10.33 3.72
N ALA A 94 -11.54 -9.12 3.18
CA ALA A 94 -12.21 -8.70 1.94
C ALA A 94 -11.77 -9.55 0.76
N ARG A 95 -10.48 -9.87 0.67
CA ARG A 95 -9.96 -10.76 -0.38
C ARG A 95 -10.50 -12.16 -0.26
N GLN A 96 -10.58 -12.68 0.94
CA GLN A 96 -11.13 -14.01 1.20
C GLN A 96 -12.61 -14.07 0.85
N TYR A 97 -13.38 -13.07 1.25
CA TYR A 97 -14.81 -12.98 0.92
C TYR A 97 -15.04 -12.90 -0.59
N ALA A 98 -14.28 -12.07 -1.30
CA ALA A 98 -14.38 -11.95 -2.75
C ALA A 98 -14.06 -13.26 -3.46
N PHE A 99 -13.07 -14.00 -2.97
CA PHE A 99 -12.69 -15.30 -3.49
C PHE A 99 -13.83 -16.33 -3.34
N GLU A 100 -14.41 -16.42 -2.15
CA GLU A 100 -15.53 -17.33 -1.88
C GLU A 100 -16.77 -16.99 -2.72
N LYS A 101 -17.08 -15.72 -2.87
CA LYS A 101 -18.19 -15.24 -3.69
C LYS A 101 -17.98 -15.59 -5.17
N ARG A 102 -16.75 -15.44 -5.67
CA ARG A 102 -16.41 -15.79 -7.05
C ARG A 102 -16.61 -17.29 -7.30
N ASP A 103 -16.18 -18.12 -6.36
CA ASP A 103 -16.36 -19.56 -6.44
C ASP A 103 -17.84 -19.93 -6.59
N ARG A 104 -18.71 -19.33 -5.80
CA ARG A 104 -20.16 -19.54 -5.89
C ARG A 104 -20.75 -19.04 -7.20
N GLY A 105 -20.19 -17.97 -7.77
CA GLY A 105 -20.71 -17.31 -8.97
C GLY A 105 -20.37 -18.02 -10.27
N ILE A 106 -19.33 -18.84 -10.33
CA ILE A 106 -18.89 -19.50 -11.57
C ILE A 106 -19.41 -20.93 -11.71
N GLY A 107 -20.30 -21.36 -10.84
CA GLY A 107 -20.92 -22.66 -10.92
C GLY A 107 -20.05 -23.78 -10.36
N ARG A 108 -20.18 -24.97 -10.96
CA ARG A 108 -19.50 -26.17 -10.45
C ARG A 108 -17.99 -26.08 -10.70
N PRO A 109 -17.15 -26.04 -9.67
CA PRO A 109 -15.70 -25.94 -9.85
C PRO A 109 -15.11 -27.25 -10.38
N THR A 110 -14.03 -27.11 -11.14
CA THR A 110 -13.25 -28.27 -11.57
C THR A 110 -12.46 -28.85 -10.40
N LYS A 111 -11.89 -30.05 -10.57
CA LYS A 111 -11.04 -30.64 -9.53
C LYS A 111 -9.86 -29.75 -9.18
N ARG A 112 -9.29 -29.07 -10.16
CA ARG A 112 -8.18 -28.15 -9.97
C ARG A 112 -8.62 -26.95 -9.12
N ASP A 113 -9.75 -26.37 -9.44
CA ASP A 113 -10.29 -25.24 -8.69
C ASP A 113 -10.56 -25.60 -7.24
N ARG A 114 -11.09 -26.81 -6.99
CA ARG A 114 -11.32 -27.30 -5.63
C ARG A 114 -10.03 -27.42 -4.82
N ARG A 115 -8.97 -27.95 -5.42
CA ARG A 115 -7.66 -28.06 -4.77
C ARG A 115 -7.10 -26.70 -4.40
N ASP A 116 -7.20 -25.74 -5.30
CA ASP A 116 -6.72 -24.39 -5.05
C ASP A 116 -7.51 -23.72 -3.92
N ILE A 117 -8.83 -23.91 -3.90
CA ILE A 117 -9.70 -23.37 -2.83
C ILE A 117 -9.34 -24.00 -1.49
N GLU A 118 -9.20 -25.31 -1.40
CA GLU A 118 -8.85 -26.01 -0.18
C GLU A 118 -7.49 -25.57 0.34
N ARG A 119 -6.50 -25.49 -0.52
CA ARG A 119 -5.16 -25.04 -0.15
C ARG A 119 -5.20 -23.61 0.41
N PHE A 120 -5.97 -22.73 -0.22
CA PHE A 120 -6.10 -21.35 0.25
C PHE A 120 -6.73 -21.26 1.64
N LYS A 121 -7.74 -22.08 1.91
CA LYS A 121 -8.43 -22.10 3.22
C LYS A 121 -7.57 -22.63 4.35
N TYR A 122 -6.66 -23.57 4.07
CA TYR A 122 -5.85 -24.25 5.08
C TYR A 122 -4.43 -23.71 5.21
N GLU A 123 -4.01 -22.86 4.31
CA GLU A 123 -2.76 -22.14 4.43
C GLU A 123 -2.98 -20.78 5.09
#